data_8538a274829f8bc9d5d5952d84f3c959
#
_entry.id   8538a274829f8bc9d5d5952d84f3c959
#
_cell.length_a   1.000
_cell.length_b   1.000
_cell.length_c   1.000
_cell.angle_alpha   90.00
_cell.angle_beta   90.00
_cell.angle_gamma   90.00
#
_symmetry.space_group_name_H-M   'P 1'
#
loop_
_entity.id
_entity.type
_entity.pdbx_description
1 polymer ?
#
loop_
_entity_poly.entity_id
_entity_poly.type
_entity_poly.pdbx_seq_one_letter_code
_entity_poly.pdbx_strand_id
1 'polypeptide(L)'
;MSKRLLLAGMIACCLAMPVVILAADKPPKKGASVKAVKAMSVQEQTALALSAAPPHISKDAGVMVFGEDGKLTEARKSANGFTCIPTVMNLPAPDPMCMDAAVQQWVTDLTNNAPKPTNTVPGIAYMARGGSHFEKGGQVVMSGEGAKNVSEPPHWMLMWPFDAAGTKLPIAPNPSGVYIMFEGTPYAHLMVYQDPRKMK
;
A
#
# COMPACT_ATOMS: atom_id res chain seq x y z
N MET A 1 -13.25 49.34 -68.00
CA MET A 1 -13.56 49.16 -66.58
C MET A 1 -13.04 47.77 -66.20
N SER A 2 -11.87 47.71 -65.56
CA SER A 2 -11.18 46.47 -65.23
C SER A 2 -11.22 46.25 -63.70
N LYS A 3 -11.87 45.16 -63.26
CA LYS A 3 -11.93 44.77 -61.86
C LYS A 3 -10.68 43.92 -61.53
N ARG A 4 -9.80 44.43 -60.70
CA ARG A 4 -8.65 43.68 -60.14
C ARG A 4 -9.13 42.87 -58.92
N LEU A 5 -8.97 41.54 -59.00
CA LEU A 5 -9.25 40.58 -57.95
C LEU A 5 -7.99 40.45 -57.09
N LEU A 6 -8.07 40.84 -55.83
CA LEU A 6 -7.03 40.65 -54.83
C LEU A 6 -7.17 39.25 -54.21
N LEU A 7 -6.17 38.39 -54.44
CA LEU A 7 -6.03 37.06 -53.82
C LEU A 7 -5.31 37.24 -52.50
N ALA A 8 -6.00 37.09 -51.39
CA ALA A 8 -5.36 37.05 -50.04
C ALA A 8 -4.89 35.61 -49.75
N GLY A 9 -3.58 35.44 -49.71
CA GLY A 9 -2.96 34.17 -49.31
C GLY A 9 -3.03 33.98 -47.80
N MET A 10 -3.75 32.96 -47.35
CA MET A 10 -3.69 32.47 -45.97
C MET A 10 -2.45 31.61 -45.81
N ILE A 11 -1.47 32.07 -45.03
CA ILE A 11 -0.33 31.27 -44.58
C ILE A 11 -0.81 30.49 -43.34
N ALA A 12 -1.02 29.20 -43.50
CA ALA A 12 -1.28 28.29 -42.38
C ALA A 12 0.03 28.01 -41.63
N CYS A 13 0.22 28.64 -40.48
CA CYS A 13 1.31 28.36 -39.56
C CYS A 13 1.03 27.05 -38.79
N CYS A 14 1.55 25.92 -39.29
CA CYS A 14 1.49 24.65 -38.54
C CYS A 14 2.49 24.73 -37.34
N LEU A 15 1.97 25.06 -36.18
CA LEU A 15 2.69 24.90 -34.92
C LEU A 15 2.80 23.40 -34.59
N ALA A 16 3.94 22.82 -34.89
CA ALA A 16 4.29 21.47 -34.42
C ALA A 16 4.52 21.53 -32.91
N MET A 17 3.52 21.10 -32.13
CA MET A 17 3.70 20.86 -30.69
C MET A 17 4.57 19.62 -30.52
N PRO A 18 5.63 19.68 -29.68
CA PRO A 18 6.39 18.50 -29.35
C PRO A 18 5.47 17.54 -28.55
N VAL A 19 5.25 16.35 -29.09
CA VAL A 19 4.63 15.24 -28.35
C VAL A 19 5.65 14.81 -27.30
N VAL A 20 5.42 15.20 -26.05
CA VAL A 20 6.15 14.65 -24.91
C VAL A 20 5.68 13.21 -24.76
N ILE A 21 6.44 12.26 -25.28
CA ILE A 21 6.28 10.85 -25.00
C ILE A 21 6.68 10.68 -23.53
N LEU A 22 5.68 10.67 -22.63
CA LEU A 22 5.87 10.17 -21.28
C LEU A 22 6.37 8.72 -21.43
N ALA A 23 7.63 8.49 -21.06
CA ALA A 23 8.16 7.14 -20.95
C ALA A 23 7.21 6.35 -20.05
N ALA A 24 6.54 5.35 -20.62
CA ALA A 24 5.72 4.43 -19.84
C ALA A 24 6.66 3.78 -18.83
N ASP A 25 6.45 4.08 -17.55
CA ASP A 25 7.16 3.42 -16.45
C ASP A 25 7.04 1.91 -16.66
N LYS A 26 8.19 1.23 -16.74
CA LYS A 26 8.23 -0.23 -16.82
C LYS A 26 7.45 -0.76 -15.61
N PRO A 27 6.52 -1.72 -15.81
CA PRO A 27 5.78 -2.29 -14.70
C PRO A 27 6.78 -2.74 -13.62
N PRO A 28 6.55 -2.39 -12.34
CA PRO A 28 7.47 -2.71 -11.26
C PRO A 28 7.69 -4.22 -11.20
N LYS A 29 8.94 -4.65 -11.02
CA LYS A 29 9.31 -6.06 -10.97
C LYS A 29 8.65 -6.71 -9.76
N LYS A 30 7.89 -7.81 -9.97
CA LYS A 30 7.28 -8.62 -8.91
C LYS A 30 8.34 -8.95 -7.84
N GLY A 31 8.05 -8.66 -6.56
CA GLY A 31 8.91 -9.04 -5.46
C GLY A 31 10.19 -8.19 -5.28
N ALA A 32 10.17 -6.91 -5.62
CA ALA A 32 11.35 -6.04 -5.52
C ALA A 32 11.46 -5.24 -4.21
N SER A 33 10.37 -5.08 -3.44
CA SER A 33 10.30 -4.17 -2.29
C SER A 33 11.27 -4.54 -1.17
N VAL A 34 11.33 -5.81 -0.76
CA VAL A 34 12.24 -6.27 0.30
C VAL A 34 13.70 -6.04 -0.09
N LYS A 35 14.09 -6.32 -1.35
CA LYS A 35 15.44 -6.05 -1.83
C LYS A 35 15.75 -4.55 -1.83
N ALA A 36 14.81 -3.72 -2.25
CA ALA A 36 14.98 -2.26 -2.26
C ALA A 36 15.16 -1.71 -0.85
N VAL A 37 14.32 -2.16 0.11
CA VAL A 37 14.40 -1.74 1.52
C VAL A 37 15.71 -2.20 2.16
N LYS A 38 16.15 -3.44 1.94
CA LYS A 38 17.44 -3.94 2.46
C LYS A 38 18.66 -3.17 1.95
N ALA A 39 18.56 -2.49 0.82
CA ALA A 39 19.63 -1.63 0.30
C ALA A 39 19.65 -0.23 0.95
N MET A 40 18.65 0.12 1.75
CA MET A 40 18.57 1.38 2.49
C MET A 40 19.38 1.30 3.78
N SER A 41 19.92 2.43 4.21
CA SER A 41 20.49 2.56 5.56
C SER A 41 19.43 2.34 6.65
N VAL A 42 19.85 2.02 7.87
CA VAL A 42 18.95 1.91 9.03
C VAL A 42 18.11 3.18 9.23
N GLN A 43 18.70 4.35 9.00
CA GLN A 43 17.99 5.63 9.10
C GLN A 43 16.90 5.79 8.05
N GLU A 44 17.17 5.42 6.80
CA GLU A 44 16.18 5.47 5.71
C GLU A 44 15.05 4.46 5.94
N GLN A 45 15.38 3.23 6.36
CA GLN A 45 14.37 2.22 6.73
C GLN A 45 13.50 2.70 7.88
N THR A 46 14.09 3.33 8.92
CA THR A 46 13.37 3.90 10.05
C THR A 46 12.42 5.00 9.61
N ALA A 47 12.88 5.94 8.79
CA ALA A 47 12.04 7.02 8.25
C ALA A 47 10.87 6.46 7.41
N LEU A 48 11.14 5.46 6.56
CA LEU A 48 10.14 4.78 5.77
C LEU A 48 9.09 4.10 6.65
N ALA A 49 9.51 3.31 7.64
CA ALA A 49 8.62 2.62 8.57
C ALA A 49 7.70 3.59 9.31
N LEU A 50 8.26 4.65 9.88
CA LEU A 50 7.50 5.66 10.64
C LEU A 50 6.53 6.46 9.77
N SER A 51 6.76 6.54 8.46
CA SER A 51 5.86 7.23 7.53
C SER A 51 4.51 6.52 7.33
N ALA A 52 4.35 5.30 7.86
CA ALA A 52 3.13 4.51 7.76
C ALA A 52 2.00 4.97 8.69
N ALA A 53 2.30 5.67 9.78
CA ALA A 53 1.32 6.01 10.81
C ALA A 53 1.09 7.52 10.95
N PRO A 54 -0.01 7.94 11.63
CA PRO A 54 -0.20 9.33 12.02
C PRO A 54 0.96 9.81 12.91
N PRO A 55 1.32 11.11 12.87
CA PRO A 55 2.44 11.65 13.65
C PRO A 55 2.34 11.39 15.16
N HIS A 56 1.13 11.44 15.72
CA HIS A 56 0.90 11.19 17.15
C HIS A 56 1.10 9.72 17.56
N ILE A 57 1.05 8.78 16.60
CA ILE A 57 1.40 7.37 16.81
C ILE A 57 2.88 7.14 16.52
N SER A 58 3.38 7.58 15.34
CA SER A 58 4.73 7.26 14.89
C SER A 58 5.83 7.85 15.79
N LYS A 59 5.58 8.96 16.49
CA LYS A 59 6.56 9.60 17.40
C LYS A 59 7.05 8.64 18.50
N ASP A 60 6.15 7.79 19.04
CA ASP A 60 6.39 6.88 20.18
C ASP A 60 6.36 5.40 19.79
N ALA A 61 6.14 5.08 18.51
CA ALA A 61 6.09 3.70 18.01
C ALA A 61 7.49 3.05 18.02
N GLY A 62 7.53 1.74 18.23
CA GLY A 62 8.72 0.92 17.97
C GLY A 62 9.03 0.87 16.46
N VAL A 63 10.26 0.51 16.12
CA VAL A 63 10.68 0.35 14.73
C VAL A 63 11.51 -0.91 14.59
N MET A 64 11.13 -1.74 13.60
CA MET A 64 11.93 -2.86 13.14
C MET A 64 12.49 -2.53 11.75
N VAL A 65 13.74 -2.90 11.52
CA VAL A 65 14.45 -2.72 10.23
C VAL A 65 15.11 -4.02 9.82
N PHE A 66 15.39 -4.20 8.54
CA PHE A 66 16.18 -5.35 8.08
C PHE A 66 17.65 -5.18 8.45
N GLY A 67 18.18 -6.16 9.18
CA GLY A 67 19.61 -6.29 9.44
C GLY A 67 20.37 -6.87 8.24
N GLU A 68 21.69 -7.02 8.39
CA GLU A 68 22.57 -7.59 7.35
C GLU A 68 22.21 -9.04 6.99
N ASP A 69 21.72 -9.82 7.96
CA ASP A 69 21.21 -11.19 7.75
C ASP A 69 19.85 -11.24 7.06
N GLY A 70 19.26 -10.06 6.80
CA GLY A 70 17.97 -9.90 6.15
C GLY A 70 16.75 -10.20 7.03
N LYS A 71 16.95 -10.36 8.34
CA LYS A 71 15.85 -10.47 9.32
C LYS A 71 15.50 -9.11 9.88
N LEU A 72 14.27 -8.97 10.34
CA LEU A 72 13.84 -7.78 11.06
C LEU A 72 14.46 -7.75 12.46
N THR A 73 15.10 -6.64 12.80
CA THR A 73 15.72 -6.37 14.10
C THR A 73 15.18 -5.07 14.68
N GLU A 74 15.11 -4.97 16.01
CA GLU A 74 14.63 -3.77 16.69
C GLU A 74 15.63 -2.62 16.56
N ALA A 75 15.22 -1.53 15.91
CA ALA A 75 15.99 -0.28 15.83
C ALA A 75 15.52 0.74 16.89
N ARG A 76 14.25 0.65 17.32
CA ARG A 76 13.70 1.49 18.39
C ARG A 76 12.60 0.73 19.14
N LYS A 77 12.65 0.79 20.48
CA LYS A 77 11.59 0.25 21.35
C LYS A 77 10.30 1.07 21.23
N SER A 78 9.17 0.40 21.34
CA SER A 78 7.86 1.05 21.38
C SER A 78 7.59 1.62 22.79
N ALA A 79 7.04 2.84 22.86
CA ALA A 79 6.51 3.43 24.07
C ALA A 79 4.98 3.52 24.08
N ASN A 80 4.31 3.21 22.97
CA ASN A 80 2.85 3.33 22.83
C ASN A 80 2.16 2.03 22.36
N GLY A 81 2.89 0.91 22.30
CA GLY A 81 2.36 -0.39 21.88
C GLY A 81 2.28 -0.61 20.36
N PHE A 82 2.60 0.40 19.54
CA PHE A 82 2.71 0.25 18.09
C PHE A 82 4.13 -0.07 17.67
N THR A 83 4.29 -0.88 16.62
CA THR A 83 5.56 -1.17 15.96
C THR A 83 5.42 -0.93 14.46
N CYS A 84 6.37 -0.20 13.88
CA CYS A 84 6.41 0.12 12.46
C CYS A 84 7.51 -0.67 11.75
N ILE A 85 7.22 -1.17 10.56
CA ILE A 85 8.15 -1.89 9.68
C ILE A 85 8.18 -1.25 8.30
N PRO A 86 9.31 -1.29 7.58
CA PRO A 86 9.47 -0.57 6.31
C PRO A 86 8.79 -1.25 5.11
N THR A 87 8.47 -2.53 5.20
CA THR A 87 7.66 -3.29 4.22
C THR A 87 7.16 -4.58 4.86
N VAL A 88 5.93 -4.98 4.54
CA VAL A 88 5.28 -6.21 5.06
C VAL A 88 5.49 -7.36 4.09
N MET A 89 5.16 -7.13 2.83
CA MET A 89 5.15 -8.15 1.78
C MET A 89 6.22 -7.84 0.73
N ASN A 90 6.64 -8.87 0.00
CA ASN A 90 7.56 -8.68 -1.11
C ASN A 90 6.80 -8.25 -2.39
N LEU A 91 6.25 -7.07 -2.37
CA LEU A 91 5.49 -6.43 -3.46
C LEU A 91 6.40 -5.68 -4.44
N PRO A 92 5.88 -5.13 -5.54
CA PRO A 92 6.67 -4.30 -6.47
C PRO A 92 7.29 -3.06 -5.83
N ALA A 93 6.62 -2.45 -4.85
CA ALA A 93 7.09 -1.29 -4.10
C ALA A 93 6.99 -1.55 -2.59
N PRO A 94 7.79 -0.85 -1.74
CA PRO A 94 7.66 -0.96 -0.30
C PRO A 94 6.27 -0.54 0.19
N ASP A 95 5.74 -1.32 1.11
CA ASP A 95 4.43 -1.16 1.76
C ASP A 95 4.60 -1.02 3.28
N PRO A 96 5.15 0.12 3.78
CA PRO A 96 5.41 0.30 5.20
C PRO A 96 4.10 0.24 5.99
N MET A 97 4.16 -0.46 7.12
CA MET A 97 3.03 -0.64 8.03
C MET A 97 3.42 -0.32 9.45
N CYS A 98 2.53 0.34 10.19
CA CYS A 98 2.63 0.53 11.62
C CYS A 98 1.44 -0.13 12.30
N MET A 99 1.66 -1.03 13.26
CA MET A 99 0.66 -1.94 13.76
C MET A 99 0.76 -2.12 15.28
N ASP A 100 -0.38 -2.37 15.93
CA ASP A 100 -0.42 -2.77 17.34
C ASP A 100 -0.04 -4.25 17.54
N ALA A 101 0.00 -4.70 18.80
CA ALA A 101 0.40 -6.07 19.13
C ALA A 101 -0.54 -7.14 18.54
N ALA A 102 -1.85 -6.85 18.43
CA ALA A 102 -2.81 -7.80 17.86
C ALA A 102 -2.57 -8.00 16.35
N VAL A 103 -2.28 -6.93 15.62
CA VAL A 103 -1.92 -7.04 14.19
C VAL A 103 -0.53 -7.64 14.02
N GLN A 104 0.43 -7.38 14.90
CA GLN A 104 1.73 -8.07 14.85
C GLN A 104 1.56 -9.58 14.91
N GLN A 105 0.68 -10.08 15.80
CA GLN A 105 0.35 -11.51 15.85
C GLN A 105 -0.31 -11.98 14.54
N TRP A 106 -1.29 -11.23 14.02
CA TRP A 106 -1.97 -11.55 12.76
C TRP A 106 -0.99 -11.63 11.57
N VAL A 107 -0.07 -10.68 11.46
CA VAL A 107 0.96 -10.66 10.39
C VAL A 107 1.96 -11.80 10.59
N THR A 108 2.33 -12.11 11.82
CA THR A 108 3.21 -13.25 12.15
C THR A 108 2.59 -14.56 11.71
N ASP A 109 1.30 -14.76 12.02
CA ASP A 109 0.56 -15.95 11.59
C ASP A 109 0.49 -16.06 10.06
N LEU A 110 0.19 -14.96 9.37
CA LEU A 110 0.15 -14.91 7.91
C LEU A 110 1.50 -15.29 7.29
N THR A 111 2.58 -14.68 7.77
CA THR A 111 3.93 -14.88 7.21
C THR A 111 4.49 -16.28 7.50
N ASN A 112 4.04 -16.89 8.59
CA ASN A 112 4.36 -18.28 8.95
C ASN A 112 3.41 -19.31 8.30
N ASN A 113 2.51 -18.87 7.41
CA ASN A 113 1.51 -19.71 6.75
C ASN A 113 0.61 -20.47 7.75
N ALA A 114 0.29 -19.85 8.89
CA ALA A 114 -0.68 -20.43 9.81
C ALA A 114 -2.07 -20.54 9.15
N PRO A 115 -2.86 -21.56 9.44
CA PRO A 115 -4.14 -21.78 8.78
C PRO A 115 -5.16 -20.65 9.06
N LYS A 116 -4.99 -19.91 10.14
CA LYS A 116 -5.80 -18.75 10.53
C LYS A 116 -5.05 -17.84 11.51
N PRO A 117 -5.43 -16.55 11.63
CA PRO A 117 -4.90 -15.68 12.67
C PRO A 117 -5.26 -16.17 14.07
N THR A 118 -4.39 -15.95 15.05
CA THR A 118 -4.58 -16.35 16.45
C THR A 118 -4.86 -15.18 17.40
N ASN A 119 -4.78 -13.92 16.92
CA ASN A 119 -5.19 -12.78 17.73
C ASN A 119 -6.69 -12.85 18.08
N THR A 120 -7.04 -12.58 19.34
CA THR A 120 -8.41 -12.71 19.86
C THR A 120 -9.14 -11.38 20.01
N VAL A 121 -8.43 -10.28 19.83
CA VAL A 121 -8.97 -8.92 19.90
C VAL A 121 -8.71 -8.19 18.57
N PRO A 122 -9.57 -7.24 18.18
CA PRO A 122 -9.30 -6.40 17.02
C PRO A 122 -7.99 -5.64 17.16
N GLY A 123 -7.17 -5.66 16.12
CA GLY A 123 -5.95 -4.88 16.03
C GLY A 123 -6.05 -3.80 14.95
N ILE A 124 -5.26 -2.75 15.11
CA ILE A 124 -5.20 -1.61 14.18
C ILE A 124 -3.86 -1.60 13.46
N ALA A 125 -3.90 -1.43 12.14
CA ALA A 125 -2.73 -1.16 11.32
C ALA A 125 -2.91 0.08 10.45
N TYR A 126 -1.83 0.83 10.28
CA TYR A 126 -1.77 2.04 9.44
C TYR A 126 -0.82 1.83 8.26
N MET A 127 -1.26 2.21 7.06
CA MET A 127 -0.47 2.23 5.83
C MET A 127 -0.64 3.58 5.13
N ALA A 128 -0.11 4.64 5.75
CA ALA A 128 -0.25 6.02 5.26
C ALA A 128 0.50 6.31 3.95
N ARG A 129 1.36 5.39 3.49
CA ARG A 129 1.99 5.44 2.17
C ARG A 129 1.18 4.73 1.10
N GLY A 130 0.04 4.14 1.49
CA GLY A 130 -0.67 3.19 0.65
C GLY A 130 0.06 1.85 0.55
N GLY A 131 -0.34 1.05 -0.41
CA GLY A 131 0.21 -0.27 -0.65
C GLY A 131 -0.20 -0.78 -2.02
N SER A 132 -0.30 -2.08 -2.14
CA SER A 132 -0.92 -2.71 -3.30
C SER A 132 -1.47 -4.08 -2.92
N HIS A 133 -2.44 -4.54 -3.69
CA HIS A 133 -2.98 -5.90 -3.60
C HIS A 133 -2.94 -6.59 -4.96
N PHE A 134 -3.21 -7.88 -4.97
CA PHE A 134 -3.43 -8.64 -6.19
C PHE A 134 -4.92 -8.77 -6.46
N GLU A 135 -5.31 -8.54 -7.72
CA GLU A 135 -6.70 -8.65 -8.18
C GLU A 135 -6.82 -9.63 -9.34
N LYS A 136 -7.80 -10.54 -9.25
CA LYS A 136 -8.12 -11.52 -10.28
C LYS A 136 -9.64 -11.66 -10.39
N GLY A 137 -10.18 -11.44 -11.59
CA GLY A 137 -11.63 -11.54 -11.82
C GLY A 137 -12.48 -10.55 -11.01
N GLY A 138 -11.94 -9.36 -10.66
CA GLY A 138 -12.62 -8.36 -9.84
C GLY A 138 -12.60 -8.65 -8.33
N GLN A 139 -11.85 -9.65 -7.89
CA GLN A 139 -11.68 -10.00 -6.47
C GLN A 139 -10.25 -9.77 -6.01
N VAL A 140 -10.09 -9.31 -4.78
CA VAL A 140 -8.78 -9.21 -4.12
C VAL A 140 -8.33 -10.60 -3.68
N VAL A 141 -7.14 -11.01 -4.12
CA VAL A 141 -6.60 -12.35 -3.89
C VAL A 141 -5.24 -12.30 -3.20
N MET A 142 -4.92 -13.33 -2.42
CA MET A 142 -3.64 -13.42 -1.69
C MET A 142 -2.47 -13.79 -2.60
N SER A 143 -2.70 -14.51 -3.70
CA SER A 143 -1.66 -14.92 -4.64
C SER A 143 -1.58 -13.99 -5.84
N GLY A 144 -0.34 -13.61 -6.20
CA GLY A 144 -0.08 -12.82 -7.41
C GLY A 144 -0.08 -13.64 -8.72
N GLU A 145 -0.32 -14.94 -8.67
CA GLU A 145 -0.30 -15.80 -9.86
C GLU A 145 -1.50 -15.53 -10.77
N GLY A 146 -1.23 -15.03 -11.99
CA GLY A 146 -2.26 -14.65 -12.95
C GLY A 146 -3.13 -13.48 -12.50
N ALA A 147 -2.70 -12.70 -11.50
CA ALA A 147 -3.40 -11.55 -10.98
C ALA A 147 -2.70 -10.23 -11.37
N LYS A 148 -3.46 -9.14 -11.38
CA LYS A 148 -2.93 -7.78 -11.51
C LYS A 148 -2.48 -7.27 -10.14
N ASN A 149 -1.36 -6.55 -10.09
CA ASN A 149 -1.02 -5.74 -8.92
C ASN A 149 -1.71 -4.38 -9.06
N VAL A 150 -2.53 -4.02 -8.08
CA VAL A 150 -3.33 -2.79 -8.05
C VAL A 150 -2.87 -1.95 -6.86
N SER A 151 -2.54 -0.67 -7.10
CA SER A 151 -2.13 0.26 -6.06
C SER A 151 -3.30 0.65 -5.17
N GLU A 152 -3.03 0.80 -3.88
CA GLU A 152 -3.98 1.26 -2.88
C GLU A 152 -3.60 2.66 -2.37
N PRO A 153 -4.59 3.52 -2.13
CA PRO A 153 -4.34 4.82 -1.51
C PRO A 153 -3.91 4.66 -0.04
N PRO A 154 -3.50 5.76 0.64
CA PRO A 154 -3.33 5.77 2.09
C PRO A 154 -4.58 5.23 2.80
N HIS A 155 -4.36 4.29 3.74
CA HIS A 155 -5.46 3.60 4.43
C HIS A 155 -5.04 3.12 5.81
N TRP A 156 -6.02 2.61 6.57
CA TRP A 156 -5.82 1.88 7.80
C TRP A 156 -6.75 0.67 7.81
N MET A 157 -6.50 -0.28 8.74
CA MET A 157 -7.15 -1.58 8.77
C MET A 157 -7.53 -1.96 10.18
N LEU A 158 -8.62 -2.76 10.30
CA LEU A 158 -8.97 -3.52 11.50
C LEU A 158 -8.87 -5.01 11.20
N MET A 159 -8.10 -5.72 12.02
CA MET A 159 -7.72 -7.11 11.78
C MET A 159 -8.00 -7.98 13.00
N TRP A 160 -8.93 -8.92 12.86
CA TRP A 160 -9.21 -9.99 13.83
C TRP A 160 -10.02 -11.08 13.13
N PRO A 161 -10.04 -12.34 13.65
CA PRO A 161 -10.96 -13.36 13.13
C PRO A 161 -12.42 -12.96 13.36
N PHE A 162 -13.23 -12.85 12.28
CA PHE A 162 -14.65 -12.50 12.32
C PHE A 162 -15.41 -13.13 11.13
N ASP A 163 -16.73 -13.12 11.20
CA ASP A 163 -17.58 -13.52 10.06
C ASP A 163 -17.64 -12.40 9.02
N ALA A 164 -16.73 -12.45 8.05
CA ALA A 164 -16.63 -11.45 7.00
C ALA A 164 -17.88 -11.42 6.11
N ALA A 165 -18.44 -12.57 5.77
CA ALA A 165 -19.63 -12.68 4.92
C ALA A 165 -20.88 -12.11 5.63
N GLY A 166 -20.99 -12.29 6.94
CA GLY A 166 -22.09 -11.74 7.75
C GLY A 166 -22.11 -10.22 7.79
N THR A 167 -21.00 -9.53 7.50
CA THR A 167 -20.94 -8.05 7.49
C THR A 167 -21.71 -7.44 6.31
N LYS A 168 -21.85 -8.14 5.19
CA LYS A 168 -22.41 -7.66 3.92
C LYS A 168 -21.69 -6.42 3.36
N LEU A 169 -20.48 -6.12 3.81
CA LEU A 169 -19.66 -5.06 3.26
C LEU A 169 -19.14 -5.44 1.86
N PRO A 170 -18.79 -4.47 1.02
CA PRO A 170 -18.11 -4.73 -0.25
C PRO A 170 -16.85 -5.57 -0.05
N ILE A 171 -16.52 -6.43 -1.01
CA ILE A 171 -15.36 -7.33 -0.98
C ILE A 171 -14.22 -6.88 -1.91
N ALA A 172 -14.35 -5.69 -2.46
CA ALA A 172 -13.36 -5.03 -3.31
C ALA A 172 -13.41 -3.51 -3.10
N PRO A 173 -12.33 -2.79 -3.45
CA PRO A 173 -12.30 -1.34 -3.42
C PRO A 173 -13.51 -0.71 -4.11
N ASN A 174 -14.11 0.30 -3.49
CA ASN A 174 -15.34 0.95 -3.95
C ASN A 174 -15.38 2.42 -3.47
N PRO A 175 -16.32 3.25 -3.99
CA PRO A 175 -16.40 4.68 -3.65
C PRO A 175 -16.66 5.00 -2.17
N SER A 176 -17.19 4.05 -1.36
CA SER A 176 -17.36 4.28 0.08
C SER A 176 -16.03 4.30 0.84
N GLY A 177 -14.96 3.76 0.23
CA GLY A 177 -13.66 3.64 0.86
C GLY A 177 -13.56 2.56 1.94
N VAL A 178 -14.60 1.72 2.09
CA VAL A 178 -14.64 0.65 3.10
C VAL A 178 -14.95 -0.68 2.41
N TYR A 179 -14.13 -1.72 2.65
CA TYR A 179 -14.38 -3.05 2.11
C TYR A 179 -13.67 -4.14 2.92
N ILE A 180 -14.02 -5.39 2.69
CA ILE A 180 -13.33 -6.56 3.25
C ILE A 180 -12.30 -7.05 2.26
N MET A 181 -11.04 -6.99 2.63
CA MET A 181 -9.94 -7.62 1.89
C MET A 181 -9.86 -9.11 2.24
N PHE A 182 -9.56 -9.96 1.26
CA PHE A 182 -9.43 -11.41 1.38
C PHE A 182 -10.69 -12.12 1.92
N GLU A 183 -11.88 -11.58 1.59
CA GLU A 183 -13.15 -12.25 1.92
C GLU A 183 -13.12 -13.71 1.42
N GLY A 184 -13.77 -14.61 2.18
CA GLY A 184 -13.73 -16.05 1.93
C GLY A 184 -12.47 -16.76 2.43
N THR A 185 -11.54 -16.04 3.07
CA THR A 185 -10.34 -16.61 3.71
C THR A 185 -10.34 -16.34 5.22
N PRO A 186 -9.61 -17.14 6.03
CA PRO A 186 -9.43 -16.85 7.46
C PRO A 186 -8.71 -15.54 7.75
N TYR A 187 -8.04 -14.96 6.75
CA TYR A 187 -7.29 -13.70 6.83
C TYR A 187 -8.09 -12.50 6.31
N ALA A 188 -9.41 -12.62 6.18
CA ALA A 188 -10.30 -11.50 5.88
C ALA A 188 -10.15 -10.38 6.93
N HIS A 189 -10.07 -9.13 6.47
CA HIS A 189 -9.95 -7.97 7.35
C HIS A 189 -10.60 -6.73 6.74
N LEU A 190 -10.91 -5.75 7.60
CA LEU A 190 -11.58 -4.52 7.20
C LEU A 190 -10.55 -3.48 6.71
N MET A 191 -10.75 -2.99 5.50
CA MET A 191 -10.01 -1.90 4.88
C MET A 191 -10.77 -0.59 4.99
N VAL A 192 -10.08 0.51 5.35
CA VAL A 192 -10.66 1.86 5.41
C VAL A 192 -9.74 2.84 4.68
N TYR A 193 -10.16 3.30 3.49
CA TYR A 193 -9.44 4.26 2.67
C TYR A 193 -9.59 5.69 3.23
N GLN A 194 -8.85 5.94 4.28
CA GLN A 194 -8.68 7.24 4.90
C GLN A 194 -7.21 7.47 5.16
N ASP A 195 -6.67 8.62 4.76
CA ASP A 195 -5.26 8.94 4.98
C ASP A 195 -4.96 9.09 6.49
N PRO A 196 -4.21 8.14 7.10
CA PRO A 196 -3.89 8.18 8.52
C PRO A 196 -3.16 9.45 8.95
N ARG A 197 -2.40 10.10 8.06
CA ARG A 197 -1.67 11.34 8.36
C ARG A 197 -2.58 12.53 8.65
N LYS A 198 -3.86 12.45 8.26
CA LYS A 198 -4.89 13.45 8.51
C LYS A 198 -5.72 13.18 9.77
N MET A 199 -5.48 12.04 10.45
CA MET A 199 -6.11 11.71 11.73
C MET A 199 -5.47 12.57 12.84
N LYS A 200 -6.31 13.10 13.75
CA LYS A 200 -5.89 13.95 14.88
C LYS A 200 -5.97 13.17 16.19
#